data_c07c7bfd9b56d0d8de726e818b1114d3
#
_entry.id   c07c7bfd9b56d0d8de726e818b1114d3
#
_cell.length_a   1.000
_cell.length_b   1.000
_cell.length_c   1.000
_cell.angle_alpha   90.00
_cell.angle_beta   90.00
_cell.angle_gamma   90.00
#
_symmetry.space_group_name_H-M   'P 1'
#
loop_
_entity.id
_entity.type
_entity.pdbx_description
1 polymer ?
#
loop_
_entity_poly.entity_id
_entity_poly.type
_entity_poly.pdbx_seq_one_letter_code
_entity_poly.pdbx_strand_id
1 'polypeptide(L)'
;SGDKEVHIVCLEKRNEMPADEIEIVEGEEEGIRLHDGRGPRVILNEEGYVTGLRTVKCLSVFDENGKFSPVFDETAVDDIAADTIMFAIGQQSDLTFLAPDDGVDVENGLIKVEPDTYQTTAPDVFACGDVAHGPRLFIHAIASAQIAARSMHDYLRGTRTDVIVKKSWEPANYTMVEGWDQMRRELPPALETERRASSNDIVEINYSTAEARKQAARCLRCNVNTIFDTSICIACNGCVDVCPENLIKLVGLSQVRSDSYLMQIASDSLGIEENELAGYSDEELTDLGGIMLKDESTCIRCAMCASRCPTNAILMKRFNFTRECVTIHARNPKIKYQPTV
;
A
#
# COMPACT_ATOMS: atom_id res chain seq x y z
N SER A 1 -11.87 22.63 21.57
CA SER A 1 -13.21 22.67 21.98
C SER A 1 -13.54 22.78 23.49
N GLY A 2 -12.84 23.61 24.21
CA GLY A 2 -13.16 24.14 25.57
C GLY A 2 -13.79 23.16 26.55
N ASP A 3 -13.23 22.96 27.72
CA ASP A 3 -13.80 22.37 28.95
C ASP A 3 -14.64 21.08 28.85
N LYS A 4 -14.68 20.35 27.70
CA LYS A 4 -15.40 19.09 27.56
C LYS A 4 -14.43 17.93 27.63
N GLU A 5 -14.77 16.92 28.41
CA GLU A 5 -14.07 15.65 28.37
C GLU A 5 -14.45 14.92 27.09
N VAL A 6 -13.43 14.40 26.37
CA VAL A 6 -13.60 13.59 25.17
C VAL A 6 -13.08 12.19 25.44
N HIS A 7 -13.92 11.19 25.15
CA HIS A 7 -13.62 9.78 25.35
C HIS A 7 -13.70 9.05 24.02
N ILE A 8 -12.73 8.18 23.75
CA ILE A 8 -12.77 7.23 22.63
C ILE A 8 -12.89 5.83 23.23
N VAL A 9 -13.86 5.07 22.75
CA VAL A 9 -14.08 3.67 23.12
C VAL A 9 -13.87 2.81 21.87
N CYS A 10 -12.99 1.82 21.94
CA CYS A 10 -12.70 0.91 20.84
C CYS A 10 -12.54 -0.53 21.30
N LEU A 11 -12.82 -1.48 20.39
CA LEU A 11 -12.76 -2.91 20.66
C LEU A 11 -11.34 -3.40 20.80
N GLU A 12 -10.44 -2.85 19.97
CA GLU A 12 -9.03 -3.19 19.93
C GLU A 12 -8.32 -2.70 21.18
N LYS A 13 -7.33 -3.46 21.63
CA LYS A 13 -6.33 -2.96 22.58
C LYS A 13 -5.38 -2.00 21.88
N ARG A 14 -4.73 -1.11 22.62
CA ARG A 14 -3.83 -0.10 22.08
C ARG A 14 -2.84 -0.65 21.06
N ASN A 15 -2.23 -1.80 21.32
CA ASN A 15 -1.26 -2.44 20.46
C ASN A 15 -1.87 -3.20 19.25
N GLU A 16 -3.19 -3.30 19.18
CA GLU A 16 -3.96 -3.95 18.12
C GLU A 16 -4.71 -2.91 17.25
N MET A 17 -4.70 -1.64 17.65
CA MET A 17 -5.39 -0.57 16.95
C MET A 17 -4.77 -0.33 15.56
N PRO A 18 -5.58 -0.16 14.50
CA PRO A 18 -5.10 0.19 13.17
C PRO A 18 -4.71 1.68 13.03
N ALA A 19 -5.00 2.51 14.05
CA ALA A 19 -4.65 3.93 14.07
C ALA A 19 -3.12 4.10 14.20
N ASP A 20 -2.58 5.18 13.59
CA ASP A 20 -1.18 5.54 13.77
C ASP A 20 -0.91 5.92 15.23
N GLU A 21 0.20 5.42 15.80
CA GLU A 21 0.59 5.72 17.18
C GLU A 21 0.74 7.23 17.42
N ILE A 22 1.16 7.98 16.39
CA ILE A 22 1.29 9.44 16.50
C ILE A 22 -0.08 10.08 16.76
N GLU A 23 -1.13 9.65 16.06
CA GLU A 23 -2.49 10.19 16.24
C GLU A 23 -3.04 9.86 17.63
N ILE A 24 -2.74 8.66 18.14
CA ILE A 24 -3.15 8.27 19.50
C ILE A 24 -2.46 9.15 20.54
N VAL A 25 -1.14 9.32 20.41
CA VAL A 25 -0.35 10.13 21.34
C VAL A 25 -0.79 11.60 21.31
N GLU A 26 -0.98 12.17 20.13
CA GLU A 26 -1.45 13.56 19.97
C GLU A 26 -2.84 13.75 20.56
N GLY A 27 -3.73 12.78 20.40
CA GLY A 27 -5.05 12.80 21.01
C GLY A 27 -4.97 12.79 22.54
N GLU A 28 -4.12 11.95 23.13
CA GLU A 28 -3.90 11.89 24.57
C GLU A 28 -3.28 13.20 25.11
N GLU A 29 -2.33 13.80 24.38
CA GLU A 29 -1.76 15.11 24.71
C GLU A 29 -2.83 16.22 24.74
N GLU A 30 -3.83 16.15 23.88
CA GLU A 30 -4.98 17.07 23.87
C GLU A 30 -6.04 16.76 24.91
N GLY A 31 -5.83 15.74 25.74
CA GLY A 31 -6.71 15.35 26.85
C GLY A 31 -7.80 14.36 26.48
N ILE A 32 -7.74 13.71 25.31
CA ILE A 32 -8.65 12.63 24.94
C ILE A 32 -8.34 11.40 25.81
N ARG A 33 -9.39 10.81 26.39
CA ARG A 33 -9.30 9.60 27.19
C ARG A 33 -9.61 8.38 26.33
N LEU A 34 -8.61 7.52 26.13
CA LEU A 34 -8.77 6.28 25.39
C LEU A 34 -9.23 5.15 26.33
N HIS A 35 -10.32 4.47 25.95
CA HIS A 35 -10.84 3.27 26.58
C HIS A 35 -10.71 2.11 25.59
N ASP A 36 -9.52 1.56 25.50
CA ASP A 36 -9.17 0.45 24.62
C ASP A 36 -9.67 -0.89 25.15
N GLY A 37 -9.86 -1.88 24.28
CA GLY A 37 -10.35 -3.21 24.63
C GLY A 37 -11.75 -3.20 25.26
N ARG A 38 -12.62 -2.26 24.86
CA ARG A 38 -13.99 -2.16 25.36
C ARG A 38 -15.00 -1.98 24.23
N GLY A 39 -16.14 -2.64 24.35
CA GLY A 39 -17.25 -2.53 23.41
C GLY A 39 -18.44 -1.76 23.99
N PRO A 40 -19.15 -0.96 23.18
CA PRO A 40 -20.38 -0.32 23.61
C PRO A 40 -21.47 -1.37 23.84
N ARG A 41 -22.23 -1.22 24.94
CA ARG A 41 -23.30 -2.15 25.28
C ARG A 41 -24.67 -1.48 25.34
N VAL A 42 -24.78 -0.38 26.08
CA VAL A 42 -26.04 0.34 26.27
C VAL A 42 -25.77 1.84 26.37
N ILE A 43 -26.56 2.63 25.66
CA ILE A 43 -26.63 4.07 25.87
C ILE A 43 -27.48 4.32 27.11
N LEU A 44 -26.88 4.95 28.12
CA LEU A 44 -27.58 5.37 29.32
C LEU A 44 -28.32 6.67 29.05
N ASN A 45 -29.55 6.74 29.47
CA ASN A 45 -30.38 7.95 29.33
C ASN A 45 -31.30 8.17 30.51
N GLU A 46 -31.62 9.45 30.77
CA GLU A 46 -32.63 9.88 31.73
C GLU A 46 -33.54 10.90 31.03
N GLU A 47 -34.85 10.72 31.18
CA GLU A 47 -35.86 11.57 30.55
C GLU A 47 -35.69 11.83 29.05
N GLY A 48 -35.05 10.89 28.33
CA GLY A 48 -34.79 10.99 26.88
C GLY A 48 -33.45 11.67 26.52
N TYR A 49 -32.66 12.09 27.50
CA TYR A 49 -31.33 12.67 27.29
C TYR A 49 -30.25 11.66 27.60
N VAL A 50 -29.19 11.65 26.77
CA VAL A 50 -28.02 10.78 26.98
C VAL A 50 -27.30 11.20 28.26
N THR A 51 -27.01 10.24 29.13
CA THR A 51 -26.26 10.45 30.38
C THR A 51 -24.94 9.66 30.43
N GLY A 52 -24.75 8.72 29.50
CA GLY A 52 -23.52 7.95 29.44
C GLY A 52 -23.57 6.78 28.47
N LEU A 53 -22.47 6.05 28.44
CA LEU A 53 -22.29 4.82 27.68
C LEU A 53 -21.87 3.70 28.63
N ARG A 54 -22.64 2.63 28.68
CA ARG A 54 -22.22 1.38 29.31
C ARG A 54 -21.39 0.56 28.36
N THR A 55 -20.21 0.18 28.79
CA THR A 55 -19.25 -0.61 28.03
C THR A 55 -18.97 -1.93 28.71
N VAL A 56 -18.54 -2.93 27.93
CA VAL A 56 -18.09 -4.24 28.41
C VAL A 56 -16.68 -4.52 27.89
N LYS A 57 -15.91 -5.30 28.61
CA LYS A 57 -14.57 -5.64 28.20
C LYS A 57 -14.58 -6.52 26.95
N CYS A 58 -13.81 -6.15 25.91
CA CYS A 58 -13.56 -6.96 24.75
C CYS A 58 -12.37 -7.90 25.00
N LEU A 59 -12.58 -9.20 24.83
CA LEU A 59 -11.55 -10.24 25.02
C LEU A 59 -10.77 -10.47 23.74
N SER A 60 -11.47 -10.51 22.60
CA SER A 60 -10.89 -10.59 21.25
C SER A 60 -11.79 -9.91 20.24
N VAL A 61 -11.22 -9.33 19.20
CA VAL A 61 -11.96 -8.65 18.12
C VAL A 61 -12.20 -9.58 16.94
N PHE A 62 -11.23 -10.48 16.65
CA PHE A 62 -11.26 -11.38 15.52
C PHE A 62 -11.22 -12.83 15.98
N ASP A 63 -11.79 -13.73 15.18
CA ASP A 63 -11.68 -15.17 15.37
C ASP A 63 -10.32 -15.71 14.88
N GLU A 64 -10.11 -17.03 15.01
CA GLU A 64 -8.87 -17.70 14.60
C GLU A 64 -8.56 -17.57 13.09
N ASN A 65 -9.55 -17.23 12.26
CA ASN A 65 -9.41 -17.04 10.82
C ASN A 65 -9.25 -15.56 10.44
N GLY A 66 -9.13 -14.67 11.43
CA GLY A 66 -9.03 -13.21 11.18
C GLY A 66 -10.36 -12.54 10.78
N LYS A 67 -11.50 -13.22 10.96
CA LYS A 67 -12.80 -12.65 10.68
C LYS A 67 -13.30 -11.89 11.91
N PHE A 68 -13.90 -10.71 11.68
CA PHE A 68 -14.51 -9.89 12.74
C PHE A 68 -15.57 -10.69 13.48
N SER A 69 -15.31 -11.00 14.76
CA SER A 69 -16.17 -11.79 15.65
C SER A 69 -15.85 -11.47 17.12
N PRO A 70 -16.24 -10.27 17.59
CA PRO A 70 -15.83 -9.80 18.90
C PRO A 70 -16.45 -10.67 20.03
N VAL A 71 -15.61 -11.01 21.01
CA VAL A 71 -16.00 -11.76 22.21
C VAL A 71 -15.90 -10.84 23.41
N PHE A 72 -16.94 -10.80 24.24
CA PHE A 72 -17.04 -9.90 25.38
C PHE A 72 -17.13 -10.64 26.72
N ASP A 73 -16.56 -10.03 27.74
CA ASP A 73 -16.81 -10.39 29.15
C ASP A 73 -17.95 -9.51 29.67
N GLU A 74 -19.15 -10.05 29.69
CA GLU A 74 -20.36 -9.36 30.09
C GLU A 74 -20.37 -9.02 31.61
N THR A 75 -19.45 -9.56 32.40
CA THR A 75 -19.31 -9.27 33.83
C THR A 75 -18.42 -8.07 34.11
N ALA A 76 -17.54 -7.71 33.16
CA ALA A 76 -16.61 -6.61 33.27
C ALA A 76 -17.18 -5.33 32.68
N VAL A 77 -18.18 -4.78 33.36
CA VAL A 77 -18.95 -3.59 32.96
C VAL A 77 -18.29 -2.31 33.47
N ASP A 78 -18.37 -1.23 32.68
CA ASP A 78 -17.95 0.12 33.06
C ASP A 78 -18.87 1.16 32.42
N ASP A 79 -19.25 2.17 33.20
CA ASP A 79 -20.14 3.25 32.76
C ASP A 79 -19.34 4.55 32.62
N ILE A 80 -19.33 5.08 31.39
CA ILE A 80 -18.65 6.33 31.03
C ILE A 80 -19.73 7.42 30.92
N ALA A 81 -19.63 8.45 31.73
CA ALA A 81 -20.55 9.59 31.68
C ALA A 81 -20.34 10.36 30.35
N ALA A 82 -21.41 10.67 29.65
CA ALA A 82 -21.39 11.43 28.41
C ALA A 82 -22.74 12.07 28.15
N ASP A 83 -22.75 13.26 27.61
CA ASP A 83 -23.97 13.96 27.15
C ASP A 83 -24.21 13.74 25.64
N THR A 84 -23.19 13.33 24.91
CA THR A 84 -23.23 13.15 23.48
C THR A 84 -22.42 11.89 23.09
N ILE A 85 -22.96 11.05 22.24
CA ILE A 85 -22.28 9.84 21.73
C ILE A 85 -22.29 9.88 20.21
N MET A 86 -21.10 9.72 19.62
CA MET A 86 -20.92 9.61 18.17
C MET A 86 -20.40 8.23 17.82
N PHE A 87 -21.07 7.55 16.88
CA PHE A 87 -20.63 6.26 16.36
C PHE A 87 -19.73 6.47 15.15
N ALA A 88 -18.48 6.05 15.28
CA ALA A 88 -17.47 6.07 14.22
C ALA A 88 -17.02 4.64 13.90
N ILE A 89 -17.98 3.74 13.65
CA ILE A 89 -17.79 2.28 13.51
C ILE A 89 -17.74 1.81 12.05
N GLY A 90 -17.44 2.70 11.11
CA GLY A 90 -17.46 2.45 9.67
C GLY A 90 -18.84 2.69 9.06
N GLN A 91 -18.89 2.55 7.75
CA GLN A 91 -20.10 2.75 6.95
C GLN A 91 -20.31 1.59 5.99
N GLN A 92 -21.54 1.39 5.59
CA GLN A 92 -21.96 0.47 4.55
C GLN A 92 -22.56 1.26 3.39
N SER A 93 -22.41 0.73 2.17
CA SER A 93 -23.09 1.30 1.01
C SER A 93 -24.60 1.13 1.16
N ASP A 94 -25.36 2.21 1.02
CA ASP A 94 -26.80 2.17 0.90
C ASP A 94 -27.17 1.93 -0.57
N LEU A 95 -27.60 0.72 -0.87
CA LEU A 95 -27.99 0.28 -2.21
C LEU A 95 -29.52 0.17 -2.38
N THR A 96 -30.30 0.78 -1.48
CA THR A 96 -31.78 0.73 -1.51
C THR A 96 -32.40 1.42 -2.73
N PHE A 97 -31.61 2.21 -3.46
CA PHE A 97 -32.02 2.84 -4.72
C PHE A 97 -32.04 1.85 -5.91
N LEU A 98 -31.38 0.69 -5.80
CA LEU A 98 -31.38 -0.33 -6.84
C LEU A 98 -32.62 -1.20 -6.74
N ALA A 99 -33.36 -1.32 -7.85
CA ALA A 99 -34.47 -2.26 -7.97
C ALA A 99 -33.96 -3.65 -8.43
N PRO A 100 -34.65 -4.74 -8.10
CA PRO A 100 -34.23 -6.09 -8.50
C PRO A 100 -34.14 -6.32 -10.02
N ASP A 101 -34.85 -5.52 -10.81
CA ASP A 101 -34.92 -5.56 -12.27
C ASP A 101 -33.96 -4.58 -12.98
N ASP A 102 -33.16 -3.82 -12.25
CA ASP A 102 -32.12 -2.93 -12.82
C ASP A 102 -30.96 -3.71 -13.48
N GLY A 103 -30.87 -5.01 -13.28
CA GLY A 103 -29.85 -5.87 -13.88
C GLY A 103 -28.44 -5.65 -13.30
N VAL A 104 -28.34 -4.98 -12.16
CA VAL A 104 -27.09 -4.72 -11.45
C VAL A 104 -26.91 -5.72 -10.33
N ASP A 105 -25.92 -6.60 -10.45
CA ASP A 105 -25.61 -7.57 -9.41
C ASP A 105 -24.95 -6.91 -8.20
N VAL A 106 -25.37 -7.36 -7.01
CA VAL A 106 -24.79 -6.95 -5.72
C VAL A 106 -24.24 -8.20 -5.02
N GLU A 107 -23.01 -8.11 -4.56
CA GLU A 107 -22.35 -9.19 -3.83
C GLU A 107 -21.71 -8.62 -2.55
N ASN A 108 -22.02 -9.21 -1.40
CA ASN A 108 -21.54 -8.76 -0.08
C ASN A 108 -21.82 -7.26 0.22
N GLY A 109 -22.93 -6.72 -0.25
CA GLY A 109 -23.30 -5.31 -0.05
C GLY A 109 -22.56 -4.32 -0.96
N LEU A 110 -21.88 -4.80 -1.99
CA LEU A 110 -21.16 -4.01 -2.99
C LEU A 110 -21.70 -4.29 -4.40
N ILE A 111 -21.66 -3.28 -5.25
CA ILE A 111 -22.02 -3.46 -6.67
C ILE A 111 -20.88 -4.23 -7.35
N LYS A 112 -21.26 -5.34 -8.01
CA LYS A 112 -20.31 -6.13 -8.78
C LYS A 112 -19.91 -5.43 -10.06
N VAL A 113 -18.60 -5.31 -10.29
CA VAL A 113 -18.04 -4.66 -11.47
C VAL A 113 -16.95 -5.52 -12.11
N GLU A 114 -16.77 -5.33 -13.41
CA GLU A 114 -15.62 -5.86 -14.13
C GLU A 114 -14.37 -5.09 -13.72
N PRO A 115 -13.28 -5.74 -13.27
CA PRO A 115 -12.11 -5.07 -12.69
C PRO A 115 -11.42 -4.04 -13.60
N ASP A 116 -11.39 -4.28 -14.92
CA ASP A 116 -10.67 -3.45 -15.88
C ASP A 116 -11.48 -2.26 -16.39
N THR A 117 -12.80 -2.33 -16.31
CA THR A 117 -13.71 -1.33 -16.90
C THR A 117 -14.62 -0.64 -15.91
N TYR A 118 -14.80 -1.25 -14.72
CA TYR A 118 -15.79 -0.84 -13.72
C TYR A 118 -17.24 -0.84 -14.24
N GLN A 119 -17.49 -1.56 -15.33
CA GLN A 119 -18.82 -1.82 -15.85
C GLN A 119 -19.53 -2.84 -14.97
N THR A 120 -20.79 -2.62 -14.65
CA THR A 120 -21.61 -3.57 -13.90
C THR A 120 -22.12 -4.68 -14.80
N THR A 121 -22.95 -5.57 -14.26
CA THR A 121 -23.70 -6.57 -15.07
C THR A 121 -24.70 -5.93 -16.02
N ALA A 122 -25.21 -4.73 -15.70
CA ALA A 122 -25.98 -3.91 -16.64
C ALA A 122 -25.00 -3.13 -17.56
N PRO A 123 -25.10 -3.27 -18.90
CA PRO A 123 -24.05 -2.84 -19.83
C PRO A 123 -23.89 -1.32 -19.93
N ASP A 124 -24.84 -0.53 -19.50
CA ASP A 124 -24.85 0.93 -19.52
C ASP A 124 -24.64 1.57 -18.14
N VAL A 125 -24.38 0.74 -17.11
CA VAL A 125 -24.15 1.14 -15.72
C VAL A 125 -22.72 0.84 -15.32
N PHE A 126 -22.06 1.83 -14.68
CA PHE A 126 -20.72 1.74 -14.15
C PHE A 126 -20.73 2.11 -12.68
N ALA A 127 -19.90 1.46 -11.88
CA ALA A 127 -19.76 1.76 -10.46
C ALA A 127 -18.27 1.81 -10.07
N CYS A 128 -17.90 2.75 -9.19
CA CYS A 128 -16.53 2.93 -8.74
C CYS A 128 -16.49 3.49 -7.31
N GLY A 129 -15.32 3.50 -6.69
CA GLY A 129 -15.16 3.92 -5.29
C GLY A 129 -15.71 2.90 -4.30
N ASP A 130 -16.16 3.39 -3.14
CA ASP A 130 -16.56 2.55 -2.01
C ASP A 130 -17.76 1.66 -2.31
N VAL A 131 -18.65 2.07 -3.19
CA VAL A 131 -19.83 1.29 -3.58
C VAL A 131 -19.48 0.00 -4.33
N ALA A 132 -18.30 -0.03 -4.98
CA ALA A 132 -17.80 -1.19 -5.72
C ALA A 132 -16.71 -1.98 -4.96
N HIS A 133 -15.96 -1.34 -4.06
CA HIS A 133 -14.77 -1.94 -3.45
C HIS A 133 -14.79 -1.93 -1.92
N GLY A 134 -15.83 -1.40 -1.30
CA GLY A 134 -15.89 -1.13 0.13
C GLY A 134 -15.06 0.11 0.53
N PRO A 135 -15.13 0.50 1.80
CA PRO A 135 -14.43 1.67 2.31
C PRO A 135 -12.91 1.58 2.12
N ARG A 136 -12.34 2.57 1.44
CA ARG A 136 -10.89 2.69 1.17
C ARG A 136 -10.46 4.14 1.24
N LEU A 137 -9.15 4.40 1.03
CA LEU A 137 -8.64 5.76 0.88
C LEU A 137 -9.26 6.42 -0.36
N PHE A 138 -9.59 7.69 -0.27
CA PHE A 138 -10.24 8.41 -1.38
C PHE A 138 -9.38 8.47 -2.65
N ILE A 139 -8.05 8.30 -2.56
CA ILE A 139 -7.19 8.17 -3.74
C ILE A 139 -7.54 6.93 -4.58
N HIS A 140 -8.01 5.85 -3.95
CA HIS A 140 -8.51 4.66 -4.66
C HIS A 140 -9.82 4.96 -5.38
N ALA A 141 -10.70 5.76 -4.77
CA ALA A 141 -11.93 6.22 -5.43
C ALA A 141 -11.63 7.08 -6.65
N ILE A 142 -10.65 8.01 -6.56
CA ILE A 142 -10.20 8.82 -7.69
C ILE A 142 -9.62 7.93 -8.81
N ALA A 143 -8.77 6.98 -8.47
CA ALA A 143 -8.17 6.07 -9.45
C ALA A 143 -9.22 5.23 -10.17
N SER A 144 -10.16 4.64 -9.43
CA SER A 144 -11.27 3.85 -10.00
C SER A 144 -12.20 4.70 -10.86
N ALA A 145 -12.51 5.94 -10.43
CA ALA A 145 -13.33 6.87 -11.18
C ALA A 145 -12.70 7.27 -12.53
N GLN A 146 -11.38 7.42 -12.58
CA GLN A 146 -10.66 7.70 -13.85
C GLN A 146 -10.77 6.54 -14.85
N ILE A 147 -10.75 5.30 -14.35
CA ILE A 147 -10.93 4.11 -15.20
C ILE A 147 -12.40 4.03 -15.66
N ALA A 148 -13.35 4.16 -14.73
CA ALA A 148 -14.78 4.13 -15.06
C ALA A 148 -15.15 5.21 -16.09
N ALA A 149 -14.69 6.44 -15.90
CA ALA A 149 -14.95 7.55 -16.84
C ALA A 149 -14.41 7.26 -18.25
N ARG A 150 -13.23 6.65 -18.35
CA ARG A 150 -12.65 6.23 -19.63
C ARG A 150 -13.47 5.13 -20.27
N SER A 151 -13.87 4.14 -19.47
CA SER A 151 -14.71 3.02 -19.94
C SER A 151 -16.08 3.49 -20.39
N MET A 152 -16.72 4.44 -19.69
CA MET A 152 -17.94 5.10 -20.14
C MET A 152 -17.76 5.82 -21.48
N HIS A 153 -16.64 6.56 -21.63
CA HIS A 153 -16.32 7.23 -22.90
C HIS A 153 -16.19 6.21 -24.04
N ASP A 154 -15.47 5.13 -23.80
CA ASP A 154 -15.26 4.05 -24.78
C ASP A 154 -16.57 3.35 -25.13
N TYR A 155 -17.39 3.07 -24.14
CA TYR A 155 -18.74 2.51 -24.35
C TYR A 155 -19.61 3.40 -25.26
N LEU A 156 -19.67 4.69 -24.95
CA LEU A 156 -20.49 5.66 -25.72
C LEU A 156 -19.97 5.88 -27.15
N ARG A 157 -18.67 5.74 -27.38
CA ARG A 157 -18.03 5.94 -28.69
C ARG A 157 -17.87 4.67 -29.50
N GLY A 158 -18.10 3.48 -28.92
CA GLY A 158 -17.74 2.21 -29.53
C GLY A 158 -16.25 2.09 -29.80
N THR A 159 -15.43 2.67 -28.93
CA THR A 159 -13.96 2.65 -28.99
C THR A 159 -13.40 1.83 -27.84
N ARG A 160 -12.09 1.62 -27.86
CA ARG A 160 -11.32 1.10 -26.73
C ARG A 160 -10.08 1.95 -26.56
N THR A 161 -9.84 2.41 -25.35
CA THR A 161 -8.65 3.17 -25.00
C THR A 161 -7.69 2.30 -24.21
N ASP A 162 -6.58 1.92 -24.82
CA ASP A 162 -5.51 1.22 -24.15
C ASP A 162 -4.51 2.22 -23.54
N VAL A 163 -4.09 1.97 -22.31
CA VAL A 163 -3.03 2.74 -21.65
C VAL A 163 -1.72 1.99 -21.81
N ILE A 164 -0.87 2.48 -22.68
CA ILE A 164 0.46 1.93 -22.89
C ILE A 164 1.43 2.60 -21.93
N VAL A 165 2.05 1.81 -21.06
CA VAL A 165 3.12 2.27 -20.18
C VAL A 165 4.46 1.92 -20.81
N LYS A 166 5.16 2.94 -21.30
CA LYS A 166 6.53 2.77 -21.81
C LYS A 166 7.52 3.03 -20.68
N LYS A 167 8.36 2.05 -20.39
CA LYS A 167 9.47 2.14 -19.43
C LYS A 167 10.76 2.38 -20.20
N SER A 168 11.55 3.33 -19.76
CA SER A 168 12.90 3.57 -20.30
C SER A 168 13.89 3.69 -19.16
N TRP A 169 15.12 3.26 -19.42
CA TRP A 169 16.23 3.30 -18.49
C TRP A 169 17.32 4.22 -19.02
N GLU A 170 17.68 5.23 -18.26
CA GLU A 170 18.74 6.18 -18.59
C GLU A 170 19.89 6.05 -17.61
N PRO A 171 21.15 6.08 -18.06
CA PRO A 171 22.28 6.15 -17.14
C PRO A 171 22.12 7.31 -16.16
N ALA A 172 22.36 7.05 -14.89
CA ALA A 172 22.34 8.08 -13.86
C ALA A 172 23.74 8.22 -13.24
N ASN A 173 24.35 9.38 -13.37
CA ASN A 173 25.53 9.73 -12.59
C ASN A 173 25.02 10.09 -11.17
N TYR A 174 25.01 9.11 -10.29
CA TYR A 174 24.45 9.23 -8.96
C TYR A 174 25.44 8.71 -7.92
N THR A 175 25.72 9.58 -6.96
CA THR A 175 26.37 9.21 -5.70
C THR A 175 25.48 9.68 -4.55
N MET A 176 25.44 8.91 -3.48
CA MET A 176 24.72 9.30 -2.29
C MET A 176 25.39 10.52 -1.63
N VAL A 177 24.58 11.36 -1.00
CA VAL A 177 25.08 12.49 -0.22
C VAL A 177 25.88 11.96 0.96
N GLU A 178 27.10 12.45 1.15
CA GLU A 178 27.94 12.07 2.29
C GLU A 178 27.23 12.40 3.62
N GLY A 179 27.25 11.45 4.57
CA GLY A 179 26.61 11.61 5.88
C GLY A 179 25.09 11.58 5.87
N TRP A 180 24.44 11.09 4.79
CA TRP A 180 22.98 10.99 4.71
C TRP A 180 22.37 10.17 5.85
N ASP A 181 23.06 9.13 6.31
CA ASP A 181 22.69 8.23 7.41
C ASP A 181 22.71 8.92 8.79
N GLN A 182 23.46 10.02 8.90
CA GLN A 182 23.54 10.86 10.11
C GLN A 182 22.49 11.97 10.14
N MET A 183 21.81 12.21 9.00
CA MET A 183 20.77 13.22 8.91
C MET A 183 19.48 12.72 9.55
N ARG A 184 19.14 13.25 10.73
CA ARG A 184 17.90 12.91 11.41
C ARG A 184 16.67 13.46 10.66
N ARG A 185 15.57 12.70 10.72
CA ARG A 185 14.28 13.21 10.33
C ARG A 185 13.85 14.28 11.32
N GLU A 186 13.48 15.43 10.83
CA GLU A 186 12.79 16.48 11.57
C GLU A 186 11.32 16.39 11.23
N LEU A 187 10.47 16.42 12.24
CA LEU A 187 9.03 16.49 12.03
C LEU A 187 8.64 17.91 11.61
N PRO A 188 7.54 18.09 10.84
CA PRO A 188 6.99 19.41 10.61
C PRO A 188 6.72 20.09 11.96
N PRO A 189 6.97 21.40 12.11
CA PRO A 189 6.56 22.11 13.30
C PRO A 189 5.03 22.00 13.49
N ALA A 190 4.61 21.83 14.71
CA ALA A 190 3.19 21.78 15.07
C ALA A 190 2.85 22.88 16.09
N LEU A 191 1.58 23.22 16.19
CA LEU A 191 1.09 24.11 17.23
C LEU A 191 1.28 23.48 18.61
N GLU A 192 1.57 24.30 19.60
CA GLU A 192 1.59 23.87 21.02
C GLU A 192 0.23 23.29 21.42
N THR A 193 0.26 22.26 22.29
CA THR A 193 -0.90 21.46 22.67
C THR A 193 -2.08 22.33 23.17
N GLU A 194 -1.82 23.33 24.01
CA GLU A 194 -2.86 24.23 24.53
C GLU A 194 -3.59 25.02 23.42
N ARG A 195 -2.84 25.39 22.37
CA ARG A 195 -3.41 26.08 21.21
C ARG A 195 -4.15 25.12 20.30
N ARG A 196 -3.66 23.89 20.11
CA ARG A 196 -4.37 22.84 19.35
C ARG A 196 -5.74 22.56 19.96
N ALA A 197 -5.79 22.37 21.27
CA ALA A 197 -7.02 22.07 21.99
C ALA A 197 -8.05 23.24 22.05
N SER A 198 -7.60 24.48 21.85
CA SER A 198 -8.43 25.70 22.02
C SER A 198 -8.76 26.42 20.70
N SER A 199 -8.21 26.01 19.55
CA SER A 199 -8.44 26.71 18.28
C SER A 199 -8.75 25.72 17.15
N ASN A 200 -9.22 26.24 16.02
CA ASN A 200 -9.36 25.52 14.75
C ASN A 200 -8.23 25.87 13.75
N ASP A 201 -7.11 26.36 14.25
CA ASP A 201 -5.96 26.65 13.42
C ASP A 201 -5.36 25.35 12.84
N ILE A 202 -4.63 25.46 11.73
CA ILE A 202 -3.92 24.33 11.15
C ILE A 202 -2.84 23.87 12.13
N VAL A 203 -2.91 22.63 12.57
CA VAL A 203 -2.03 22.05 13.59
C VAL A 203 -0.61 21.87 13.06
N GLU A 204 -0.45 21.20 11.92
CA GLU A 204 0.86 21.02 11.29
C GLU A 204 1.26 22.27 10.51
N ILE A 205 2.41 22.82 10.85
CA ILE A 205 2.98 23.98 10.18
C ILE A 205 4.00 23.50 9.15
N ASN A 206 3.99 24.08 7.97
CA ASN A 206 4.94 23.71 6.93
C ASN A 206 6.39 24.00 7.35
N TYR A 207 7.33 23.19 6.84
CA TYR A 207 8.75 23.48 6.96
C TYR A 207 9.10 24.87 6.39
N SER A 208 10.00 25.55 7.02
CA SER A 208 10.70 26.65 6.38
C SER A 208 11.50 26.14 5.16
N THR A 209 11.89 27.04 4.25
CA THR A 209 12.72 26.67 3.08
C THR A 209 14.04 26.00 3.50
N ALA A 210 14.63 26.41 4.62
CA ALA A 210 15.87 25.85 5.12
C ALA A 210 15.68 24.42 5.64
N GLU A 211 14.64 24.17 6.43
CA GLU A 211 14.26 22.85 6.92
C GLU A 211 13.88 21.91 5.78
N ALA A 212 13.07 22.38 4.83
CA ALA A 212 12.68 21.60 3.65
C ALA A 212 13.92 21.16 2.83
N ARG A 213 14.91 22.05 2.64
CA ARG A 213 16.18 21.71 1.97
C ARG A 213 16.97 20.66 2.74
N LYS A 214 17.03 20.78 4.07
CA LYS A 214 17.71 19.82 4.94
C LYS A 214 17.04 18.45 4.85
N GLN A 215 15.70 18.40 4.90
CA GLN A 215 14.97 17.14 4.76
C GLN A 215 15.07 16.57 3.34
N ALA A 216 15.08 17.40 2.31
CA ALA A 216 15.29 16.96 0.92
C ALA A 216 16.67 16.31 0.69
N ALA A 217 17.67 16.68 1.46
CA ALA A 217 19.01 16.06 1.40
C ALA A 217 19.02 14.60 1.85
N ARG A 218 17.99 14.14 2.60
CA ARG A 218 17.80 12.73 2.97
C ARG A 218 17.22 11.87 1.86
N CYS A 219 16.92 12.46 0.69
CA CYS A 219 16.30 11.76 -0.43
C CYS A 219 17.18 10.65 -0.98
N LEU A 220 16.69 9.40 -0.95
CA LEU A 220 17.36 8.22 -1.49
C LEU A 220 17.27 8.10 -3.02
N ARG A 221 16.60 9.05 -3.69
CA ARG A 221 16.37 9.04 -5.14
C ARG A 221 15.89 7.67 -5.64
N CYS A 222 14.80 7.18 -5.09
CA CYS A 222 14.26 5.85 -5.37
C CYS A 222 13.92 5.57 -6.85
N ASN A 223 13.95 6.61 -7.70
CA ASN A 223 13.85 6.46 -9.15
C ASN A 223 15.17 6.05 -9.83
N VAL A 224 16.27 5.95 -9.07
CA VAL A 224 17.56 5.43 -9.55
C VAL A 224 17.76 4.05 -8.95
N ASN A 225 17.94 3.05 -9.81
CA ASN A 225 18.14 1.67 -9.41
C ASN A 225 19.47 1.13 -9.91
N THR A 226 19.97 0.11 -9.23
CA THR A 226 21.10 -0.69 -9.72
C THR A 226 20.59 -1.70 -10.73
N ILE A 227 21.12 -1.66 -11.94
CA ILE A 227 20.83 -2.60 -13.01
C ILE A 227 22.02 -3.50 -13.19
N PHE A 228 21.79 -4.81 -13.17
CA PHE A 228 22.83 -5.82 -13.35
C PHE A 228 22.81 -6.30 -14.80
N ASP A 229 23.99 -6.26 -15.44
CA ASP A 229 24.24 -6.90 -16.72
C ASP A 229 25.02 -8.20 -16.45
N THR A 230 24.31 -9.31 -16.45
CA THR A 230 24.86 -10.62 -16.15
C THR A 230 25.81 -11.13 -17.24
N SER A 231 25.71 -10.61 -18.47
CA SER A 231 26.55 -11.04 -19.61
C SER A 231 28.04 -10.68 -19.43
N ILE A 232 28.35 -9.66 -18.63
CA ILE A 232 29.72 -9.21 -18.35
C ILE A 232 30.11 -9.40 -16.90
N CYS A 233 29.26 -10.02 -16.09
CA CYS A 233 29.53 -10.32 -14.69
C CYS A 233 30.52 -11.49 -14.58
N ILE A 234 31.59 -11.31 -13.80
CA ILE A 234 32.62 -12.34 -13.54
C ILE A 234 32.43 -13.02 -12.18
N ALA A 235 31.30 -12.86 -11.54
CA ALA A 235 30.95 -13.46 -10.23
C ALA A 235 31.99 -13.24 -9.11
N CYS A 236 32.66 -12.09 -9.08
CA CYS A 236 33.76 -11.81 -8.15
C CYS A 236 33.31 -11.47 -6.71
N ASN A 237 32.02 -11.46 -6.42
CA ASN A 237 31.42 -11.10 -5.12
C ASN A 237 31.72 -9.69 -4.59
N GLY A 238 32.46 -8.85 -5.32
CA GLY A 238 32.80 -7.51 -4.84
C GLY A 238 31.63 -6.61 -4.52
N CYS A 239 30.48 -6.82 -5.16
CA CYS A 239 29.22 -6.12 -4.85
C CYS A 239 28.54 -6.65 -3.57
N VAL A 240 28.70 -7.93 -3.27
CA VAL A 240 28.21 -8.55 -2.03
C VAL A 240 28.97 -8.00 -0.83
N ASP A 241 30.31 -8.00 -0.92
CA ASP A 241 31.20 -7.59 0.18
C ASP A 241 31.03 -6.11 0.56
N VAL A 242 30.73 -5.25 -0.41
CA VAL A 242 30.67 -3.79 -0.19
C VAL A 242 29.27 -3.30 0.20
N CYS A 243 28.25 -4.15 0.14
CA CYS A 243 26.88 -3.75 0.43
C CYS A 243 26.66 -3.51 1.94
N PRO A 244 26.40 -2.27 2.40
CA PRO A 244 26.23 -1.98 3.82
C PRO A 244 24.98 -2.63 4.42
N GLU A 245 23.96 -2.87 3.60
CA GLU A 245 22.70 -3.49 4.01
C GLU A 245 22.70 -5.02 3.83
N ASN A 246 23.79 -5.60 3.34
CA ASN A 246 23.96 -7.04 3.14
C ASN A 246 22.82 -7.68 2.32
N LEU A 247 22.27 -6.97 1.35
CA LEU A 247 21.06 -7.35 0.58
C LEU A 247 21.36 -8.00 -0.78
N ILE A 248 22.62 -8.06 -1.19
CA ILE A 248 23.05 -8.69 -2.43
C ILE A 248 23.63 -10.06 -2.11
N LYS A 249 23.19 -11.10 -2.79
CA LYS A 249 23.68 -12.46 -2.64
C LYS A 249 23.91 -13.09 -3.99
N LEU A 250 25.03 -13.78 -4.16
CA LEU A 250 25.26 -14.68 -5.27
C LEU A 250 25.06 -16.11 -4.75
N VAL A 251 24.08 -16.82 -5.28
CA VAL A 251 23.72 -18.17 -4.86
C VAL A 251 23.79 -19.11 -6.06
N GLY A 252 24.19 -20.37 -5.85
CA GLY A 252 24.17 -21.38 -6.90
C GLY A 252 22.75 -21.71 -7.35
N LEU A 253 22.57 -22.10 -8.62
CA LEU A 253 21.25 -22.47 -9.13
C LEU A 253 20.62 -23.63 -8.37
N SER A 254 21.39 -24.56 -7.86
CA SER A 254 20.91 -25.66 -7.00
C SER A 254 20.19 -25.17 -5.75
N GLN A 255 20.59 -24.04 -5.18
CA GLN A 255 20.01 -23.46 -3.95
C GLN A 255 18.63 -22.81 -4.19
N VAL A 256 18.32 -22.46 -5.42
CA VAL A 256 17.04 -21.84 -5.83
C VAL A 256 16.11 -22.79 -6.59
N ARG A 257 16.46 -24.07 -6.67
CA ARG A 257 15.72 -25.11 -7.39
C ARG A 257 14.23 -25.18 -7.04
N SER A 258 13.87 -24.93 -5.79
CA SER A 258 12.48 -24.96 -5.33
C SER A 258 11.65 -23.74 -5.73
N ASP A 259 12.29 -22.70 -6.24
CA ASP A 259 11.62 -21.48 -6.69
C ASP A 259 11.42 -21.51 -8.20
N SER A 260 10.18 -21.79 -8.63
CA SER A 260 9.82 -21.92 -10.04
C SER A 260 10.05 -20.64 -10.84
N TYR A 261 9.86 -19.46 -10.23
CA TYR A 261 10.09 -18.20 -10.91
C TYR A 261 11.58 -17.93 -11.17
N LEU A 262 12.44 -18.21 -10.19
CA LEU A 262 13.89 -18.07 -10.36
C LEU A 262 14.43 -19.11 -11.35
N MET A 263 13.89 -20.32 -11.37
CA MET A 263 14.27 -21.35 -12.34
C MET A 263 13.82 -20.99 -13.77
N GLN A 264 12.67 -20.36 -13.93
CA GLN A 264 12.23 -19.82 -15.22
C GLN A 264 13.18 -18.71 -15.72
N ILE A 265 13.58 -17.77 -14.86
CA ILE A 265 14.58 -16.74 -15.22
C ILE A 265 15.90 -17.38 -15.62
N ALA A 266 16.33 -18.43 -14.93
CA ALA A 266 17.55 -19.15 -15.27
C ALA A 266 17.42 -19.85 -16.63
N SER A 267 16.30 -20.52 -16.89
CA SER A 267 15.95 -21.14 -18.18
C SER A 267 16.05 -20.14 -19.34
N ASP A 268 15.37 -19.01 -19.21
CA ASP A 268 15.40 -17.94 -20.22
C ASP A 268 16.81 -17.38 -20.44
N SER A 269 17.59 -17.23 -19.37
CA SER A 269 18.94 -16.64 -19.43
C SER A 269 19.97 -17.61 -20.03
N LEU A 270 19.82 -18.90 -19.78
CA LEU A 270 20.72 -19.94 -20.25
C LEU A 270 20.32 -20.50 -21.62
N GLY A 271 19.07 -20.25 -22.04
CA GLY A 271 18.51 -20.85 -23.27
C GLY A 271 18.29 -22.37 -23.16
N ILE A 272 18.05 -22.87 -21.93
CA ILE A 272 17.78 -24.28 -21.63
C ILE A 272 16.28 -24.38 -21.26
N GLU A 273 15.57 -25.32 -21.85
CA GLU A 273 14.16 -25.55 -21.55
C GLU A 273 13.96 -25.87 -20.07
N GLU A 274 12.91 -25.31 -19.44
CA GLU A 274 12.64 -25.44 -18.01
C GLU A 274 12.55 -26.92 -17.55
N ASN A 275 11.92 -27.78 -18.35
CA ASN A 275 11.81 -29.21 -18.06
C ASN A 275 13.17 -29.93 -18.09
N GLU A 276 14.07 -29.50 -18.96
CA GLU A 276 15.44 -30.03 -19.05
C GLU A 276 16.24 -29.59 -17.83
N LEU A 277 16.17 -28.29 -17.50
CA LEU A 277 16.84 -27.71 -16.32
C LEU A 277 16.37 -28.35 -15.00
N ALA A 278 15.08 -28.66 -14.89
CA ALA A 278 14.51 -29.34 -13.72
C ALA A 278 15.04 -30.79 -13.55
N GLY A 279 15.50 -31.42 -14.61
CA GLY A 279 16.08 -32.77 -14.62
C GLY A 279 17.54 -32.83 -14.15
N TYR A 280 18.24 -31.71 -14.09
CA TYR A 280 19.66 -31.68 -13.71
C TYR A 280 19.86 -32.01 -12.22
N SER A 281 20.98 -32.64 -11.92
CA SER A 281 21.44 -32.85 -10.54
C SER A 281 21.87 -31.52 -9.88
N ASP A 282 22.04 -31.51 -8.57
CA ASP A 282 22.52 -30.32 -7.86
C ASP A 282 23.97 -29.96 -8.24
N GLU A 283 24.80 -30.95 -8.62
CA GLU A 283 26.14 -30.71 -9.15
C GLU A 283 26.07 -30.02 -10.51
N GLU A 284 25.29 -30.56 -11.43
CA GLU A 284 25.10 -29.98 -12.77
C GLU A 284 24.53 -28.56 -12.69
N LEU A 285 23.55 -28.30 -11.83
CA LEU A 285 23.00 -26.94 -11.59
C LEU A 285 24.06 -25.98 -11.02
N THR A 286 24.91 -26.48 -10.15
CA THR A 286 25.98 -25.65 -9.56
C THR A 286 27.04 -25.31 -10.60
N ASP A 287 27.35 -26.22 -11.48
CA ASP A 287 28.33 -26.03 -12.58
C ASP A 287 27.80 -25.08 -13.66
N LEU A 288 26.49 -25.01 -13.87
CA LEU A 288 25.88 -24.06 -14.80
C LEU A 288 26.05 -22.60 -14.32
N GLY A 289 26.20 -22.38 -13.01
CA GLY A 289 26.46 -21.07 -12.46
C GLY A 289 25.59 -20.67 -11.27
N GLY A 290 25.43 -19.37 -11.10
CA GLY A 290 24.69 -18.79 -10.00
C GLY A 290 23.77 -17.66 -10.41
N ILE A 291 22.86 -17.35 -9.53
CA ILE A 291 21.93 -16.24 -9.69
C ILE A 291 22.24 -15.12 -8.67
N MET A 292 22.20 -13.89 -9.16
CA MET A 292 22.37 -12.72 -8.31
C MET A 292 21.01 -12.29 -7.77
N LEU A 293 20.84 -12.38 -6.47
CA LEU A 293 19.64 -11.93 -5.78
C LEU A 293 19.91 -10.59 -5.11
N LYS A 294 18.93 -9.69 -5.16
CA LYS A 294 18.99 -8.39 -4.50
C LYS A 294 17.62 -8.05 -3.92
N ASP A 295 17.58 -7.69 -2.64
CA ASP A 295 16.38 -7.14 -2.02
C ASP A 295 16.26 -5.63 -2.34
N GLU A 296 15.30 -5.29 -3.21
CA GLU A 296 15.04 -3.91 -3.59
C GLU A 296 14.33 -3.11 -2.49
N SER A 297 13.63 -3.75 -1.58
CA SER A 297 12.84 -3.08 -0.53
C SER A 297 13.73 -2.39 0.51
N THR A 298 14.90 -2.96 0.78
CA THR A 298 15.86 -2.45 1.76
C THR A 298 17.05 -1.71 1.12
N CYS A 299 17.12 -1.65 -0.22
CA CYS A 299 18.22 -0.99 -0.93
C CYS A 299 18.21 0.53 -0.72
N ILE A 300 19.29 1.06 -0.13
CA ILE A 300 19.51 2.50 0.11
C ILE A 300 20.10 3.23 -1.11
N ARG A 301 20.39 2.54 -2.18
CA ARG A 301 20.91 3.08 -3.47
C ARG A 301 22.22 3.86 -3.36
N CYS A 302 23.09 3.43 -2.47
CA CYS A 302 24.38 4.11 -2.20
C CYS A 302 25.38 4.05 -3.36
N ALA A 303 25.12 3.24 -4.39
CA ALA A 303 26.00 3.01 -5.55
C ALA A 303 27.34 2.33 -5.25
N MET A 304 27.62 1.88 -4.04
CA MET A 304 28.90 1.24 -3.69
C MET A 304 29.13 -0.04 -4.49
N CYS A 305 28.09 -0.85 -4.73
CA CYS A 305 28.17 -2.04 -5.57
C CYS A 305 28.54 -1.72 -7.04
N ALA A 306 27.98 -0.64 -7.59
CA ALA A 306 28.34 -0.18 -8.94
C ALA A 306 29.79 0.33 -9.00
N SER A 307 30.20 1.13 -8.03
CA SER A 307 31.56 1.66 -7.94
C SER A 307 32.62 0.56 -7.74
N ARG A 308 32.25 -0.54 -7.07
CA ARG A 308 33.15 -1.66 -6.78
C ARG A 308 33.26 -2.65 -7.94
N CYS A 309 32.30 -2.65 -8.89
CA CYS A 309 32.25 -3.61 -9.97
C CYS A 309 33.38 -3.41 -10.98
N PRO A 310 34.33 -4.38 -11.15
CA PRO A 310 35.50 -4.19 -12.01
C PRO A 310 35.15 -4.25 -13.50
N THR A 311 34.04 -4.86 -13.86
CA THR A 311 33.59 -5.03 -15.25
C THR A 311 32.49 -4.04 -15.64
N ASN A 312 32.04 -3.17 -14.73
CA ASN A 312 30.86 -2.32 -14.91
C ASN A 312 29.56 -3.11 -15.18
N ALA A 313 29.50 -4.34 -14.70
CA ALA A 313 28.28 -5.15 -14.78
C ALA A 313 27.12 -4.58 -13.95
N ILE A 314 27.41 -3.62 -13.05
CA ILE A 314 26.40 -2.94 -12.25
C ILE A 314 26.41 -1.46 -12.59
N LEU A 315 25.28 -0.97 -13.08
CA LEU A 315 25.10 0.43 -13.45
C LEU A 315 23.99 1.05 -12.66
N MET A 316 24.15 2.31 -12.28
CA MET A 316 23.05 3.11 -11.75
C MET A 316 22.27 3.69 -12.92
N LYS A 317 20.98 3.33 -13.00
CA LYS A 317 20.08 3.82 -14.06
C LYS A 317 18.83 4.43 -13.45
N ARG A 318 18.40 5.56 -14.02
CA ARG A 318 17.11 6.16 -13.70
C ARG A 318 16.05 5.51 -14.57
N PHE A 319 14.96 5.07 -13.95
CA PHE A 319 13.80 4.66 -14.72
C PHE A 319 12.84 5.84 -14.91
N ASN A 320 12.35 5.93 -16.12
CA ASN A 320 11.26 6.84 -16.49
C ASN A 320 10.12 5.98 -17.03
N PHE A 321 8.89 6.42 -16.81
CA PHE A 321 7.76 5.83 -17.49
C PHE A 321 6.87 6.94 -18.01
N THR A 322 6.37 6.73 -19.22
CA THR A 322 5.36 7.57 -19.84
C THR A 322 4.10 6.76 -20.05
N ARG A 323 2.97 7.39 -19.85
CA ARG A 323 1.66 6.81 -20.17
C ARG A 323 1.16 7.44 -21.45
N GLU A 324 0.85 6.62 -22.44
CA GLU A 324 0.19 7.02 -23.66
C GLU A 324 -1.20 6.38 -23.69
N CYS A 325 -2.23 7.19 -23.95
CA CYS A 325 -3.57 6.66 -24.22
C CYS A 325 -3.71 6.50 -25.73
N VAL A 326 -3.90 5.27 -26.19
CA VAL A 326 -4.10 4.94 -27.59
C VAL A 326 -5.55 4.52 -27.79
N THR A 327 -6.32 5.30 -28.54
CA THR A 327 -7.70 4.95 -28.86
C THR A 327 -7.74 4.03 -30.07
N ILE A 328 -8.29 2.86 -29.91
CA ILE A 328 -8.50 1.87 -30.97
C ILE A 328 -9.97 1.92 -31.38
N HIS A 329 -10.24 2.19 -32.63
CA HIS A 329 -11.59 2.09 -33.15
C HIS A 329 -11.94 0.62 -33.36
N ALA A 330 -12.84 0.10 -32.54
CA ALA A 330 -13.26 -1.27 -32.62
C ALA A 330 -14.05 -1.52 -33.91
N ARG A 331 -13.40 -2.12 -34.92
CA ARG A 331 -14.09 -2.65 -36.09
C ARG A 331 -14.85 -3.97 -35.81
N ASN A 332 -14.75 -4.51 -34.57
CA ASN A 332 -15.40 -5.79 -34.23
C ASN A 332 -15.69 -5.88 -32.70
N PRO A 333 -16.93 -6.03 -32.26
CA PRO A 333 -17.30 -6.12 -30.85
C PRO A 333 -16.93 -7.46 -30.18
N LYS A 334 -16.19 -8.34 -30.84
CA LYS A 334 -15.80 -9.68 -30.34
C LYS A 334 -14.33 -9.81 -29.93
N ILE A 335 -13.58 -8.74 -29.80
CA ILE A 335 -12.20 -8.85 -29.32
C ILE A 335 -12.24 -8.97 -27.79
N LYS A 336 -12.10 -10.23 -27.33
CA LYS A 336 -11.84 -10.52 -25.91
C LYS A 336 -10.48 -9.95 -25.52
N TYR A 337 -10.48 -9.24 -24.39
CA TYR A 337 -9.27 -8.76 -23.72
C TYR A 337 -8.31 -9.91 -23.43
N GLN A 338 -7.07 -9.79 -23.86
CA GLN A 338 -5.94 -10.53 -23.28
C GLN A 338 -5.07 -9.50 -22.57
N PRO A 339 -4.91 -9.56 -21.24
CA PRO A 339 -4.01 -8.68 -20.55
C PRO A 339 -2.57 -8.96 -21.03
N THR A 340 -1.90 -7.95 -21.49
CA THR A 340 -0.43 -8.02 -21.66
C THR A 340 0.21 -7.85 -20.29
N VAL A 341 0.88 -8.92 -19.86
CA VAL A 341 1.69 -9.00 -18.63
C VAL A 341 2.81 -7.97 -18.63
#